data_d91d90c60238ef930bf926c79d01e6c1
#
_entry.id   d91d90c60238ef930bf926c79d01e6c1
#
_cell.length_a   1.000
_cell.length_b   1.000
_cell.length_c   1.000
_cell.angle_alpha   90.00
_cell.angle_beta   90.00
_cell.angle_gamma   90.00
#
_symmetry.space_group_name_H-M   'P 1'
#
loop_
_entity.id
_entity.type
_entity.pdbx_description
1 polymer ?
#
loop_
_entity_poly.entity_id
_entity_poly.type
_entity_poly.pdbx_seq_one_letter_code
_entity_poly.pdbx_strand_id
1 'polypeptide(L)'
;MTPALTPNPLLRRDIPAHRELMDAGGQWVVEQGADPAAVVREAQQHDVAALSVTGKDLSFLAELPELEHLRLGDAGDIGPAASLPRLRSFEAVGWDGGRIDATGWPRLQRFAVGAPPRGGGVESVYAHPTVEVLGLNRFAGTELTEVTAPRLRELRLSSPKLESLTGLEAHADTLEVLVLSGVPRLRDLSSLAAMTRLEVLGISSARGVTTLDEVAAARGLRLLDLGDQRGVESLGPLAGHPSLEYVLFQKTADMSLAALRDLPRLRAVGGYRSRDWTPDLSTFPDLVTFAEEDDVSRDYAVLRLRY
;
A
#
# COMPACT_ATOMS: atom_id res chain seq x y z
N MET A 1 -7.64 -36.00 14.38
CA MET A 1 -8.44 -34.84 13.91
C MET A 1 -7.46 -33.81 13.34
N THR A 2 -7.69 -33.31 12.15
CA THR A 2 -6.93 -32.19 11.62
C THR A 2 -7.27 -30.96 12.44
N PRO A 3 -6.30 -30.12 12.88
CA PRO A 3 -6.60 -28.90 13.60
C PRO A 3 -7.44 -27.95 12.73
N ALA A 4 -8.31 -27.15 13.35
CA ALA A 4 -9.11 -26.16 12.65
C ALA A 4 -8.29 -24.89 12.36
N LEU A 5 -7.22 -24.65 13.14
CA LEU A 5 -6.29 -23.55 13.00
C LEU A 5 -4.86 -24.05 12.86
N THR A 6 -4.09 -23.41 11.99
CA THR A 6 -2.65 -23.63 11.89
C THR A 6 -1.89 -22.29 11.92
N PRO A 7 -0.69 -22.24 12.55
CA PRO A 7 0.17 -21.05 12.48
C PRO A 7 0.55 -20.76 11.04
N ASN A 8 0.52 -19.47 10.65
CA ASN A 8 0.93 -19.06 9.31
C ASN A 8 2.46 -19.21 9.14
N PRO A 9 2.93 -20.17 8.32
CA PRO A 9 4.36 -20.41 8.14
C PRO A 9 5.06 -19.34 7.28
N LEU A 10 4.30 -18.46 6.64
CA LEU A 10 4.82 -17.45 5.70
C LEU A 10 5.19 -16.13 6.38
N LEU A 11 4.99 -16.01 7.71
CA LEU A 11 5.41 -14.82 8.43
C LEU A 11 6.94 -14.71 8.50
N ARG A 12 7.45 -13.53 8.20
CA ARG A 12 8.89 -13.23 8.17
C ARG A 12 9.18 -11.96 8.96
N ARG A 13 10.18 -12.02 9.87
CA ARG A 13 10.56 -10.87 10.73
C ARG A 13 11.18 -9.70 9.98
N ASP A 14 11.73 -9.93 8.80
CA ASP A 14 12.29 -8.91 7.94
C ASP A 14 11.21 -8.08 7.22
N ILE A 15 9.96 -8.55 7.20
CA ILE A 15 8.81 -7.81 6.69
C ILE A 15 8.10 -7.15 7.87
N PRO A 16 8.07 -5.80 7.95
CA PRO A 16 7.51 -5.10 9.11
C PRO A 16 6.02 -5.35 9.40
N ALA A 17 5.18 -5.48 8.37
CA ALA A 17 3.78 -5.86 8.57
C ALA A 17 3.66 -7.26 9.22
N HIS A 18 4.55 -8.18 8.86
CA HIS A 18 4.62 -9.50 9.47
C HIS A 18 5.20 -9.46 10.89
N ARG A 19 6.09 -8.50 11.17
CA ARG A 19 6.65 -8.33 12.52
C ARG A 19 5.57 -7.96 13.51
N GLU A 20 4.70 -7.03 13.14
CA GLU A 20 3.54 -6.64 13.97
C GLU A 20 2.65 -7.85 14.29
N LEU A 21 2.36 -8.69 13.28
CA LEU A 21 1.60 -9.92 13.47
C LEU A 21 2.34 -10.93 14.36
N MET A 22 3.67 -11.06 14.22
CA MET A 22 4.48 -11.97 15.05
C MET A 22 4.56 -11.50 16.49
N ASP A 23 4.61 -10.20 16.72
CA ASP A 23 4.63 -9.59 18.06
C ASP A 23 3.25 -9.74 18.75
N ALA A 24 2.17 -9.85 17.97
CA ALA A 24 0.82 -10.19 18.43
C ALA A 24 0.59 -11.69 18.65
N GLY A 25 1.65 -12.51 18.70
CA GLY A 25 1.54 -13.97 18.90
C GLY A 25 1.48 -14.79 17.62
N GLY A 26 1.70 -14.17 16.47
CA GLY A 26 1.61 -14.80 15.14
C GLY A 26 0.22 -14.70 14.52
N GLN A 27 0.14 -14.95 13.24
CA GLN A 27 -1.13 -15.06 12.51
C GLN A 27 -1.51 -16.54 12.35
N TRP A 28 -2.74 -16.84 12.65
CA TRP A 28 -3.29 -18.19 12.46
C TRP A 28 -4.16 -18.26 11.20
N VAL A 29 -4.14 -19.40 10.54
CA VAL A 29 -4.91 -19.64 9.31
C VAL A 29 -6.03 -20.63 9.64
N VAL A 30 -7.25 -20.27 9.25
CA VAL A 30 -8.40 -21.18 9.31
C VAL A 30 -8.31 -22.18 8.17
N GLU A 31 -8.27 -23.46 8.52
CA GLU A 31 -8.23 -24.55 7.53
C GLU A 31 -9.53 -24.61 6.73
N GLN A 32 -9.41 -24.94 5.45
CA GLN A 32 -10.56 -25.01 4.55
C GLN A 32 -11.55 -26.08 5.03
N GLY A 33 -12.80 -25.67 5.23
CA GLY A 33 -13.86 -26.57 5.69
C GLY A 33 -13.80 -26.89 7.19
N ALA A 34 -13.02 -26.14 7.97
CA ALA A 34 -13.00 -26.25 9.42
C ALA A 34 -14.40 -25.99 10.02
N ASP A 35 -14.74 -26.76 11.05
CA ASP A 35 -15.95 -26.52 11.84
C ASP A 35 -15.84 -25.19 12.60
N PRO A 36 -16.80 -24.25 12.44
CA PRO A 36 -16.79 -22.95 13.13
C PRO A 36 -16.60 -23.06 14.66
N ALA A 37 -17.26 -24.03 15.31
CA ALA A 37 -17.11 -24.24 16.74
C ALA A 37 -15.71 -24.76 17.14
N ALA A 38 -15.05 -25.49 16.26
CA ALA A 38 -13.66 -25.89 16.46
C ALA A 38 -12.70 -24.71 16.31
N VAL A 39 -12.95 -23.83 15.33
CA VAL A 39 -12.17 -22.58 15.14
C VAL A 39 -12.24 -21.72 16.40
N VAL A 40 -13.43 -21.49 16.94
CA VAL A 40 -13.60 -20.68 18.17
C VAL A 40 -12.85 -21.31 19.34
N ARG A 41 -13.03 -22.62 19.59
CA ARG A 41 -12.33 -23.29 20.70
C ARG A 41 -10.81 -23.17 20.59
N GLU A 42 -10.27 -23.46 19.42
CA GLU A 42 -8.81 -23.39 19.20
C GLU A 42 -8.29 -21.95 19.29
N ALA A 43 -9.03 -20.97 18.75
CA ALA A 43 -8.67 -19.57 18.85
C ALA A 43 -8.62 -19.09 20.32
N GLN A 44 -9.60 -19.47 21.12
CA GLN A 44 -9.64 -19.15 22.55
C GLN A 44 -8.55 -19.88 23.34
N GLN A 45 -8.29 -21.15 23.01
CA GLN A 45 -7.24 -21.96 23.67
C GLN A 45 -5.84 -21.37 23.44
N HIS A 46 -5.60 -20.74 22.30
CA HIS A 46 -4.30 -20.20 21.89
C HIS A 46 -4.21 -18.68 21.99
N ASP A 47 -5.22 -18.01 22.57
CA ASP A 47 -5.29 -16.54 22.68
C ASP A 47 -5.01 -15.84 21.32
N VAL A 48 -5.68 -16.33 20.25
CA VAL A 48 -5.43 -15.87 18.88
C VAL A 48 -5.89 -14.42 18.68
N ALA A 49 -4.95 -13.52 18.45
CA ALA A 49 -5.21 -12.11 18.16
C ALA A 49 -5.22 -11.79 16.65
N ALA A 50 -4.65 -12.65 15.82
CA ALA A 50 -4.54 -12.43 14.37
C ALA A 50 -4.98 -13.67 13.59
N LEU A 51 -5.98 -13.49 12.69
CA LEU A 51 -6.60 -14.58 11.97
C LEU A 51 -6.63 -14.31 10.47
N SER A 52 -6.30 -15.33 9.67
CA SER A 52 -6.49 -15.35 8.22
C SER A 52 -7.54 -16.39 7.87
N VAL A 53 -8.58 -15.96 7.18
CA VAL A 53 -9.73 -16.80 6.82
C VAL A 53 -9.94 -16.79 5.31
N THR A 54 -10.07 -18.00 4.73
CA THR A 54 -10.54 -18.15 3.35
C THR A 54 -11.77 -19.06 3.38
N GLY A 55 -12.94 -18.48 3.15
CA GLY A 55 -14.21 -19.20 3.20
C GLY A 55 -15.41 -18.30 3.32
N LYS A 56 -16.59 -18.86 3.13
CA LYS A 56 -17.85 -18.12 3.04
C LYS A 56 -18.55 -17.93 4.38
N ASP A 57 -18.34 -18.83 5.33
CA ASP A 57 -18.95 -18.76 6.66
C ASP A 57 -18.01 -18.03 7.63
N LEU A 58 -18.41 -16.84 8.04
CA LEU A 58 -17.69 -16.00 8.99
C LEU A 58 -18.46 -15.85 10.32
N SER A 59 -19.53 -16.61 10.54
CA SER A 59 -20.40 -16.48 11.71
C SER A 59 -19.64 -16.60 13.04
N PHE A 60 -18.61 -17.41 13.09
CA PHE A 60 -17.76 -17.65 14.26
C PHE A 60 -16.99 -16.39 14.72
N LEU A 61 -16.80 -15.38 13.86
CA LEU A 61 -16.10 -14.15 14.23
C LEU A 61 -16.81 -13.41 15.36
N ALA A 62 -18.13 -13.53 15.48
CA ALA A 62 -18.88 -12.92 16.56
C ALA A 62 -18.51 -13.45 17.96
N GLU A 63 -17.89 -14.65 18.03
CA GLU A 63 -17.44 -15.27 19.25
C GLU A 63 -15.96 -15.01 19.58
N LEU A 64 -15.29 -14.16 18.76
CA LEU A 64 -13.86 -13.79 18.89
C LEU A 64 -13.66 -12.28 19.10
N PRO A 65 -14.25 -11.64 20.11
CA PRO A 65 -14.22 -10.18 20.29
C PRO A 65 -12.81 -9.61 20.59
N GLU A 66 -11.87 -10.48 20.97
CA GLU A 66 -10.49 -10.12 21.28
C GLU A 66 -9.59 -10.01 20.03
N LEU A 67 -10.12 -10.36 18.85
CA LEU A 67 -9.35 -10.35 17.60
C LEU A 67 -8.91 -8.92 17.24
N GLU A 68 -7.63 -8.75 16.98
CA GLU A 68 -7.01 -7.47 16.61
C GLU A 68 -6.69 -7.37 15.12
N HIS A 69 -6.40 -8.49 14.45
CA HIS A 69 -6.01 -8.53 13.05
C HIS A 69 -6.83 -9.57 12.30
N LEU A 70 -7.55 -9.15 11.27
CA LEU A 70 -8.36 -10.02 10.42
C LEU A 70 -7.97 -9.86 8.96
N ARG A 71 -7.58 -10.96 8.34
CA ARG A 71 -7.38 -11.06 6.90
C ARG A 71 -8.39 -12.02 6.30
N LEU A 72 -9.12 -11.57 5.29
CA LEU A 72 -10.09 -12.36 4.55
C LEU A 72 -9.59 -12.61 3.12
N GLY A 73 -9.61 -13.86 2.71
CA GLY A 73 -9.42 -14.27 1.32
C GLY A 73 -10.68 -14.01 0.49
N ASP A 74 -11.23 -15.08 -0.12
CA ASP A 74 -12.53 -15.03 -0.78
C ASP A 74 -13.63 -15.28 0.28
N ALA A 75 -14.18 -14.19 0.81
CA ALA A 75 -15.13 -14.20 1.92
C ALA A 75 -16.59 -14.15 1.46
N GLY A 76 -17.50 -14.62 2.32
CA GLY A 76 -18.93 -14.42 2.17
C GLY A 76 -19.40 -13.06 2.69
N ASP A 77 -20.48 -13.08 3.47
CA ASP A 77 -20.97 -11.89 4.17
C ASP A 77 -20.01 -11.50 5.31
N ILE A 78 -19.53 -10.25 5.27
CA ILE A 78 -18.61 -9.71 6.27
C ILE A 78 -19.32 -9.11 7.49
N GLY A 79 -20.63 -9.13 7.54
CA GLY A 79 -21.41 -8.61 8.69
C GLY A 79 -20.91 -9.08 10.06
N PRO A 80 -20.55 -10.36 10.25
CA PRO A 80 -20.01 -10.83 11.52
C PRO A 80 -18.73 -10.12 11.98
N ALA A 81 -17.90 -9.59 11.05
CA ALA A 81 -16.70 -8.84 11.42
C ALA A 81 -17.03 -7.49 12.12
N ALA A 82 -18.23 -6.95 11.95
CA ALA A 82 -18.65 -5.72 12.64
C ALA A 82 -18.66 -5.85 14.17
N SER A 83 -18.69 -7.07 14.71
CA SER A 83 -18.67 -7.36 16.15
C SER A 83 -17.27 -7.42 16.78
N LEU A 84 -16.22 -6.95 16.10
CA LEU A 84 -14.81 -7.03 16.52
C LEU A 84 -14.33 -5.68 17.07
N PRO A 85 -14.59 -5.31 18.32
CA PRO A 85 -14.31 -3.96 18.85
C PRO A 85 -12.84 -3.67 19.06
N ARG A 86 -11.99 -4.71 19.06
CA ARG A 86 -10.53 -4.58 19.21
C ARG A 86 -9.77 -4.55 17.89
N LEU A 87 -10.50 -4.66 16.76
CA LEU A 87 -9.89 -4.76 15.46
C LEU A 87 -9.01 -3.52 15.14
N ARG A 88 -7.75 -3.77 14.86
CA ARG A 88 -6.72 -2.79 14.48
C ARG A 88 -6.37 -2.88 13.00
N SER A 89 -6.42 -4.09 12.44
CA SER A 89 -6.10 -4.32 11.05
C SER A 89 -7.17 -5.18 10.38
N PHE A 90 -7.73 -4.66 9.29
CA PHE A 90 -8.63 -5.37 8.41
C PHE A 90 -8.09 -5.41 7.00
N GLU A 91 -7.95 -6.62 6.45
CA GLU A 91 -7.58 -6.83 5.06
C GLU A 91 -8.59 -7.78 4.41
N ALA A 92 -9.08 -7.46 3.22
CA ALA A 92 -9.92 -8.36 2.45
C ALA A 92 -9.56 -8.33 0.97
N VAL A 93 -9.32 -9.50 0.38
CA VAL A 93 -9.07 -9.63 -1.07
C VAL A 93 -10.38 -9.44 -1.84
N GLY A 94 -11.47 -10.00 -1.35
CA GLY A 94 -12.82 -9.85 -1.87
C GLY A 94 -13.86 -10.46 -0.95
N TRP A 95 -15.11 -10.06 -1.10
CA TRP A 95 -16.25 -10.62 -0.37
C TRP A 95 -17.54 -10.51 -1.18
N ASP A 96 -18.52 -11.37 -0.85
CA ASP A 96 -19.74 -11.50 -1.66
C ASP A 96 -20.81 -10.45 -1.35
N GLY A 97 -20.82 -9.89 -0.14
CA GLY A 97 -21.86 -8.97 0.27
C GLY A 97 -21.58 -8.24 1.57
N GLY A 98 -22.49 -7.35 1.93
CA GLY A 98 -22.38 -6.48 3.09
C GLY A 98 -21.57 -5.21 2.82
N ARG A 99 -21.94 -4.15 3.55
CA ARG A 99 -21.19 -2.90 3.61
C ARG A 99 -20.30 -2.92 4.85
N ILE A 100 -19.13 -2.33 4.73
CA ILE A 100 -18.26 -2.11 5.88
C ILE A 100 -18.74 -0.86 6.60
N ASP A 101 -19.21 -1.05 7.84
CA ASP A 101 -19.39 0.05 8.78
C ASP A 101 -18.24 0.04 9.78
N ALA A 102 -17.21 0.82 9.46
CA ALA A 102 -16.00 0.90 10.28
C ALA A 102 -16.24 1.63 11.63
N THR A 103 -17.43 2.18 11.88
CA THR A 103 -17.76 2.78 13.18
C THR A 103 -17.75 1.75 14.31
N GLY A 104 -17.97 0.47 13.99
CA GLY A 104 -17.82 -0.65 14.91
C GLY A 104 -16.38 -1.00 15.28
N TRP A 105 -15.37 -0.41 14.63
CA TRP A 105 -13.94 -0.68 14.83
C TRP A 105 -13.16 0.51 15.39
N PRO A 106 -13.40 0.95 16.61
CA PRO A 106 -12.84 2.22 17.14
C PRO A 106 -11.33 2.26 17.22
N ARG A 107 -10.66 1.12 17.07
CA ARG A 107 -9.19 0.99 17.12
C ARG A 107 -8.55 0.73 15.76
N LEU A 108 -9.33 0.79 14.67
CA LEU A 108 -8.84 0.47 13.33
C LEU A 108 -7.70 1.42 12.92
N GLN A 109 -6.54 0.86 12.63
CA GLN A 109 -5.33 1.58 12.19
C GLN A 109 -4.99 1.27 10.74
N ARG A 110 -5.22 0.03 10.31
CA ARG A 110 -4.93 -0.44 8.96
C ARG A 110 -6.17 -1.01 8.30
N PHE A 111 -6.45 -0.53 7.11
CA PHE A 111 -7.53 -1.05 6.28
C PHE A 111 -7.04 -1.24 4.84
N ALA A 112 -7.20 -2.44 4.29
CA ALA A 112 -6.84 -2.72 2.91
C ALA A 112 -7.86 -3.65 2.25
N VAL A 113 -8.33 -3.26 1.06
CA VAL A 113 -9.29 -4.07 0.30
C VAL A 113 -8.91 -4.21 -1.15
N GLY A 114 -8.93 -5.46 -1.63
CA GLY A 114 -8.59 -5.82 -3.00
C GLY A 114 -9.68 -5.47 -4.00
N ALA A 115 -10.91 -5.90 -3.76
CA ALA A 115 -12.03 -5.68 -4.66
C ALA A 115 -13.34 -5.50 -3.88
N PRO A 116 -13.74 -4.26 -3.58
CA PRO A 116 -15.03 -4.03 -2.93
C PRO A 116 -16.18 -4.53 -3.82
N PRO A 117 -17.29 -4.99 -3.22
CA PRO A 117 -18.46 -5.39 -3.98
C PRO A 117 -18.99 -4.24 -4.84
N ARG A 118 -19.76 -4.58 -5.86
CA ARG A 118 -20.41 -3.56 -6.70
C ARG A 118 -21.32 -2.67 -5.83
N GLY A 119 -21.10 -1.36 -5.88
CA GLY A 119 -21.88 -0.39 -5.09
C GLY A 119 -21.14 0.20 -3.89
N GLY A 120 -19.83 -0.04 -3.78
CA GLY A 120 -19.00 0.58 -2.75
C GLY A 120 -19.08 -0.17 -1.41
N GLY A 121 -19.26 0.56 -0.32
CA GLY A 121 -19.44 -0.02 1.02
C GLY A 121 -18.20 0.07 1.90
N VAL A 122 -17.24 0.93 1.53
CA VAL A 122 -16.01 1.18 2.31
C VAL A 122 -15.86 2.66 2.70
N GLU A 123 -16.85 3.49 2.36
CA GLU A 123 -16.78 4.95 2.53
C GLU A 123 -16.64 5.38 4.00
N SER A 124 -17.15 4.57 4.94
CA SER A 124 -17.00 4.83 6.38
C SER A 124 -15.54 4.86 6.86
N VAL A 125 -14.63 4.29 6.07
CA VAL A 125 -13.20 4.26 6.39
C VAL A 125 -12.49 5.54 5.96
N TYR A 126 -13.01 6.25 4.97
CA TYR A 126 -12.33 7.42 4.37
C TYR A 126 -12.11 8.57 5.36
N ALA A 127 -12.97 8.73 6.35
CA ALA A 127 -12.86 9.73 7.41
C ALA A 127 -12.58 9.14 8.80
N HIS A 128 -12.15 7.87 8.85
CA HIS A 128 -12.01 7.17 10.11
C HIS A 128 -10.90 7.80 10.99
N PRO A 129 -11.17 8.10 12.28
CA PRO A 129 -10.29 8.94 13.10
C PRO A 129 -8.95 8.32 13.48
N THR A 130 -8.83 7.02 13.39
CA THR A 130 -7.62 6.29 13.83
C THR A 130 -6.89 5.58 12.70
N VAL A 131 -7.42 5.60 11.46
CA VAL A 131 -6.78 4.95 10.32
C VAL A 131 -5.51 5.69 9.93
N GLU A 132 -4.42 4.94 9.88
CA GLU A 132 -3.08 5.39 9.48
C GLU A 132 -2.67 4.82 8.12
N VAL A 133 -3.16 3.63 7.78
CA VAL A 133 -2.87 2.95 6.52
C VAL A 133 -4.16 2.61 5.80
N LEU A 134 -4.31 3.10 4.58
CA LEU A 134 -5.48 2.89 3.74
C LEU A 134 -5.09 2.31 2.38
N GLY A 135 -5.55 1.09 2.11
CA GLY A 135 -5.37 0.40 0.84
C GLY A 135 -6.71 0.21 0.11
N LEU A 136 -6.88 0.84 -1.04
CA LEU A 136 -8.11 0.81 -1.82
C LEU A 136 -7.84 0.34 -3.25
N ASN A 137 -8.32 -0.81 -3.60
CA ASN A 137 -8.34 -1.22 -4.99
C ASN A 137 -9.69 -0.83 -5.63
N ARG A 138 -9.63 -0.30 -6.87
CA ARG A 138 -10.81 0.19 -7.62
C ARG A 138 -11.53 1.38 -6.94
N PHE A 139 -10.78 2.29 -6.38
CA PHE A 139 -11.34 3.55 -5.88
C PHE A 139 -12.21 4.22 -6.98
N ALA A 140 -13.40 4.68 -6.59
CA ALA A 140 -14.41 5.13 -7.54
C ALA A 140 -14.37 6.63 -7.85
N GLY A 141 -13.67 7.41 -7.01
CA GLY A 141 -13.54 8.86 -7.15
C GLY A 141 -12.65 9.27 -8.31
N THR A 142 -12.85 10.47 -8.80
CA THR A 142 -11.97 11.16 -9.75
C THR A 142 -10.92 12.02 -9.06
N GLU A 143 -11.12 12.31 -7.77
CA GLU A 143 -10.29 13.12 -6.87
C GLU A 143 -10.24 12.44 -5.50
N LEU A 144 -9.40 12.94 -4.59
CA LEU A 144 -9.21 12.39 -3.24
C LEU A 144 -9.96 13.16 -2.13
N THR A 145 -10.84 14.08 -2.48
CA THR A 145 -11.55 14.97 -1.54
C THR A 145 -12.40 14.23 -0.49
N GLU A 146 -12.80 12.99 -0.78
CA GLU A 146 -13.57 12.15 0.16
C GLU A 146 -12.67 11.48 1.21
N VAL A 147 -11.36 11.36 0.96
CA VAL A 147 -10.41 10.71 1.87
C VAL A 147 -9.91 11.75 2.86
N THR A 148 -10.46 11.74 4.07
CA THR A 148 -10.20 12.77 5.09
C THR A 148 -9.73 12.22 6.45
N ALA A 149 -9.30 10.96 6.50
CA ALA A 149 -8.79 10.32 7.71
C ALA A 149 -7.62 11.13 8.31
N PRO A 150 -7.75 11.70 9.53
CA PRO A 150 -6.82 12.74 10.02
C PRO A 150 -5.44 12.22 10.41
N ARG A 151 -5.27 10.92 10.50
CA ARG A 151 -4.00 10.27 10.86
C ARG A 151 -3.36 9.51 9.71
N LEU A 152 -3.86 9.70 8.49
CA LEU A 152 -3.41 8.95 7.33
C LEU A 152 -1.92 9.21 7.05
N ARG A 153 -1.12 8.15 7.10
CA ARG A 153 0.33 8.15 6.84
C ARG A 153 0.68 7.40 5.56
N GLU A 154 -0.16 6.44 5.19
CA GLU A 154 0.08 5.62 4.02
C GLU A 154 -1.22 5.46 3.23
N LEU A 155 -1.20 5.85 1.96
CA LEU A 155 -2.30 5.65 1.02
C LEU A 155 -1.82 4.81 -0.17
N ARG A 156 -2.47 3.67 -0.36
CA ARG A 156 -2.29 2.81 -1.53
C ARG A 156 -3.58 2.74 -2.30
N LEU A 157 -3.54 3.10 -3.55
CA LEU A 157 -4.76 3.23 -4.32
C LEU A 157 -4.58 2.73 -5.75
N SER A 158 -5.56 1.96 -6.24
CA SER A 158 -5.74 1.77 -7.66
C SER A 158 -7.08 2.34 -8.11
N SER A 159 -7.09 3.01 -9.27
CA SER A 159 -8.32 3.59 -9.80
C SER A 159 -8.24 3.82 -11.31
N PRO A 160 -9.17 3.26 -12.08
CA PRO A 160 -9.28 3.59 -13.49
C PRO A 160 -9.88 4.98 -13.75
N LYS A 161 -10.38 5.66 -12.70
CA LYS A 161 -11.12 6.92 -12.82
C LYS A 161 -10.38 8.13 -12.25
N LEU A 162 -9.40 7.94 -11.36
CA LEU A 162 -8.68 9.04 -10.73
C LEU A 162 -8.03 9.94 -11.78
N GLU A 163 -8.32 11.22 -11.74
CA GLU A 163 -7.83 12.24 -12.68
C GLU A 163 -6.92 13.27 -12.02
N SER A 164 -7.14 13.53 -10.71
CA SER A 164 -6.41 14.53 -9.92
C SER A 164 -6.13 14.02 -8.52
N LEU A 165 -5.04 14.51 -7.90
CA LEU A 165 -4.75 14.31 -6.48
C LEU A 165 -5.40 15.37 -5.58
N THR A 166 -6.28 16.22 -6.11
CA THR A 166 -7.04 17.21 -5.32
C THR A 166 -7.67 16.56 -4.10
N GLY A 167 -7.49 17.16 -2.93
CA GLY A 167 -7.91 16.62 -1.63
C GLY A 167 -6.75 15.98 -0.85
N LEU A 168 -5.64 15.65 -1.51
CA LEU A 168 -4.46 15.10 -0.83
C LEU A 168 -3.86 16.10 0.17
N GLU A 169 -4.06 17.39 -0.04
CA GLU A 169 -3.57 18.49 0.81
C GLU A 169 -4.07 18.38 2.26
N ALA A 170 -5.21 17.72 2.48
CA ALA A 170 -5.72 17.43 3.82
C ALA A 170 -4.75 16.58 4.67
N HIS A 171 -3.80 15.90 4.00
CA HIS A 171 -2.81 15.02 4.60
C HIS A 171 -1.38 15.54 4.48
N ALA A 172 -1.19 16.84 4.18
CA ALA A 172 0.12 17.44 3.91
C ALA A 172 1.16 17.17 5.00
N ASP A 173 0.73 17.20 6.26
CA ASP A 173 1.60 17.03 7.44
C ASP A 173 1.61 15.61 8.02
N THR A 174 0.92 14.66 7.40
CA THR A 174 0.81 13.29 7.92
C THR A 174 1.23 12.22 6.94
N LEU A 175 0.96 12.39 5.63
CA LEU A 175 1.19 11.36 4.63
C LEU A 175 2.68 11.20 4.32
N GLU A 176 3.17 9.99 4.51
CA GLU A 176 4.57 9.59 4.32
C GLU A 176 4.74 8.72 3.06
N VAL A 177 3.72 7.93 2.74
CA VAL A 177 3.75 6.98 1.61
C VAL A 177 2.51 7.14 0.74
N LEU A 178 2.70 7.38 -0.54
CA LEU A 178 1.65 7.38 -1.57
C LEU A 178 2.00 6.39 -2.68
N VAL A 179 1.14 5.41 -2.91
CA VAL A 179 1.28 4.45 -4.01
C VAL A 179 0.04 4.42 -4.87
N LEU A 180 0.19 4.77 -6.11
CA LEU A 180 -0.87 4.85 -7.11
C LEU A 180 -0.60 3.83 -8.22
N SER A 181 -1.53 2.90 -8.44
CA SER A 181 -1.38 1.89 -9.47
C SER A 181 -2.63 1.80 -10.35
N GLY A 182 -2.44 1.55 -11.65
CA GLY A 182 -3.56 1.45 -12.56
C GLY A 182 -4.42 2.72 -12.60
N VAL A 183 -3.79 3.89 -12.67
CA VAL A 183 -4.42 5.22 -12.70
C VAL A 183 -4.27 5.91 -14.07
N PRO A 184 -4.79 5.32 -15.15
CA PRO A 184 -4.49 5.75 -16.53
C PRO A 184 -4.99 7.16 -16.88
N ARG A 185 -5.91 7.71 -16.07
CA ARG A 185 -6.49 9.05 -16.29
C ARG A 185 -5.82 10.13 -15.43
N LEU A 186 -5.00 9.74 -14.47
CA LEU A 186 -4.30 10.68 -13.60
C LEU A 186 -3.39 11.59 -14.43
N ARG A 187 -3.54 12.91 -14.25
CA ARG A 187 -2.78 13.93 -14.96
C ARG A 187 -2.45 15.15 -14.10
N ASP A 188 -3.17 15.37 -13.02
CA ASP A 188 -2.96 16.48 -12.10
C ASP A 188 -2.35 15.95 -10.79
N LEU A 189 -1.10 16.29 -10.57
CA LEU A 189 -0.32 15.94 -9.39
C LEU A 189 0.00 17.18 -8.54
N SER A 190 -0.62 18.33 -8.80
CA SER A 190 -0.28 19.64 -8.19
C SER A 190 -0.29 19.62 -6.65
N SER A 191 -1.16 18.78 -6.05
CA SER A 191 -1.21 18.58 -4.60
C SER A 191 0.10 18.08 -3.98
N LEU A 192 1.00 17.48 -4.77
CA LEU A 192 2.30 17.02 -4.27
C LEU A 192 3.17 18.16 -3.73
N ALA A 193 2.99 19.37 -4.24
CA ALA A 193 3.73 20.54 -3.76
C ALA A 193 3.45 20.89 -2.29
N ALA A 194 2.28 20.51 -1.77
CA ALA A 194 1.90 20.74 -0.38
C ALA A 194 2.41 19.66 0.58
N MET A 195 2.89 18.51 0.07
CA MET A 195 3.20 17.33 0.87
C MET A 195 4.56 17.47 1.57
N THR A 196 4.53 17.93 2.82
CA THR A 196 5.76 18.20 3.59
C THR A 196 6.45 16.95 4.14
N ARG A 197 5.70 15.86 4.32
CA ARG A 197 6.17 14.61 4.91
C ARG A 197 6.27 13.43 3.95
N LEU A 198 5.92 13.63 2.69
CA LEU A 198 5.95 12.55 1.70
C LEU A 198 7.40 12.13 1.42
N GLU A 199 7.72 10.90 1.79
CA GLU A 199 9.04 10.28 1.59
C GLU A 199 9.03 9.28 0.43
N VAL A 200 7.89 8.65 0.17
CA VAL A 200 7.77 7.60 -0.84
C VAL A 200 6.61 7.89 -1.78
N LEU A 201 6.90 7.94 -3.06
CA LEU A 201 5.92 8.05 -4.14
C LEU A 201 6.10 6.93 -5.15
N GLY A 202 5.07 6.09 -5.28
CA GLY A 202 4.95 5.10 -6.33
C GLY A 202 3.84 5.49 -7.30
N ILE A 203 4.14 5.54 -8.60
CA ILE A 203 3.14 5.78 -9.65
C ILE A 203 3.36 4.75 -10.76
N SER A 204 2.36 3.93 -11.01
CA SER A 204 2.42 2.94 -12.08
C SER A 204 1.18 2.95 -12.96
N SER A 205 1.36 2.66 -14.25
CA SER A 205 0.28 2.63 -15.25
C SER A 205 -0.55 3.93 -15.30
N ALA A 206 0.10 5.10 -15.15
CA ALA A 206 -0.50 6.44 -15.19
C ALA A 206 -0.17 7.14 -16.51
N ARG A 207 -0.84 6.77 -17.59
CA ARG A 207 -0.54 7.26 -18.93
C ARG A 207 -0.70 8.77 -19.11
N GLY A 208 -1.47 9.43 -18.25
CA GLY A 208 -1.67 10.88 -18.27
C GLY A 208 -0.54 11.67 -17.64
N VAL A 209 0.36 11.01 -16.89
CA VAL A 209 1.54 11.65 -16.26
C VAL A 209 2.69 11.59 -17.25
N THR A 210 2.99 12.71 -17.89
CA THR A 210 4.04 12.83 -18.92
C THR A 210 5.23 13.66 -18.45
N THR A 211 5.04 14.56 -17.48
CA THR A 211 6.11 15.37 -16.85
C THR A 211 6.26 15.02 -15.37
N LEU A 212 7.43 15.29 -14.82
CA LEU A 212 7.75 15.12 -13.38
C LEU A 212 7.92 16.46 -12.65
N ASP A 213 7.50 17.58 -13.23
CA ASP A 213 7.63 18.90 -12.60
C ASP A 213 6.94 18.97 -11.24
N GLU A 214 5.72 18.41 -11.15
CA GLU A 214 4.95 18.39 -9.91
C GLU A 214 5.53 17.39 -8.90
N VAL A 215 6.12 16.28 -9.37
CA VAL A 215 6.84 15.33 -8.51
C VAL A 215 8.08 16.00 -7.91
N ALA A 216 8.81 16.78 -8.69
CA ALA A 216 9.99 17.51 -8.22
C ALA A 216 9.67 18.58 -7.16
N ALA A 217 8.42 19.01 -7.05
CA ALA A 217 7.96 19.93 -6.01
C ALA A 217 7.85 19.27 -4.62
N ALA A 218 7.73 17.94 -4.54
CA ALA A 218 7.68 17.18 -3.29
C ALA A 218 9.08 17.03 -2.67
N ARG A 219 9.61 18.12 -2.11
CA ARG A 219 11.04 18.28 -1.68
C ARG A 219 11.50 17.30 -0.60
N GLY A 220 10.58 16.63 0.12
CA GLY A 220 10.86 15.60 1.11
C GLY A 220 11.07 14.19 0.52
N LEU A 221 10.77 14.01 -0.77
CA LEU A 221 10.72 12.70 -1.40
C LEU A 221 12.10 12.02 -1.44
N ARG A 222 12.18 10.81 -0.88
CA ARG A 222 13.39 10.00 -0.83
C ARG A 222 13.36 8.85 -1.84
N LEU A 223 12.19 8.28 -2.07
CA LEU A 223 12.00 7.22 -3.06
C LEU A 223 10.93 7.62 -4.07
N LEU A 224 11.29 7.57 -5.33
CA LEU A 224 10.37 7.66 -6.46
C LEU A 224 10.38 6.33 -7.23
N ASP A 225 9.21 5.69 -7.30
CA ASP A 225 9.00 4.50 -8.11
C ASP A 225 8.00 4.80 -9.25
N LEU A 226 8.51 4.82 -10.46
CA LEU A 226 7.73 5.03 -11.68
C LEU A 226 7.40 3.70 -12.39
N GLY A 227 7.51 2.58 -11.71
CA GLY A 227 7.09 1.23 -12.11
C GLY A 227 6.86 1.01 -13.61
N ASP A 228 5.67 0.54 -13.99
CA ASP A 228 5.25 0.39 -15.39
C ASP A 228 4.76 1.74 -15.97
N GLN A 229 5.59 2.79 -15.88
CA GLN A 229 5.30 4.13 -16.38
C GLN A 229 6.07 4.39 -17.67
N ARG A 230 5.37 4.41 -18.79
CA ARG A 230 5.97 4.55 -20.14
C ARG A 230 5.76 5.93 -20.78
N GLY A 231 4.98 6.79 -20.12
CA GLY A 231 4.60 8.09 -20.66
C GLY A 231 5.53 9.23 -20.29
N VAL A 232 6.45 9.04 -19.35
CA VAL A 232 7.34 10.10 -18.86
C VAL A 232 8.32 10.52 -19.95
N GLU A 233 8.33 11.81 -20.24
CA GLU A 233 9.18 12.40 -21.28
C GLU A 233 10.65 12.42 -20.87
N SER A 234 10.93 12.86 -19.63
CA SER A 234 12.29 13.07 -19.13
C SER A 234 12.36 12.96 -17.60
N LEU A 235 13.53 12.55 -17.08
CA LEU A 235 13.90 12.72 -15.67
C LEU A 235 14.43 14.14 -15.37
N GLY A 236 14.55 15.01 -16.38
CA GLY A 236 15.09 16.36 -16.25
C GLY A 236 14.56 17.18 -15.07
N PRO A 237 13.25 17.23 -14.80
CA PRO A 237 12.68 17.95 -13.66
C PRO A 237 13.23 17.53 -12.29
N LEU A 238 13.76 16.33 -12.16
CA LEU A 238 14.34 15.84 -10.91
C LEU A 238 15.75 16.36 -10.62
N ALA A 239 16.41 17.03 -11.58
CA ALA A 239 17.77 17.54 -11.42
C ALA A 239 17.90 18.41 -10.16
N GLY A 240 18.91 18.14 -9.34
CA GLY A 240 19.15 18.86 -8.09
C GLY A 240 18.09 18.66 -6.99
N HIS A 241 17.22 17.65 -7.11
CA HIS A 241 16.27 17.34 -6.03
C HIS A 241 17.00 16.98 -4.73
N PRO A 242 16.71 17.64 -3.58
CA PRO A 242 17.60 17.64 -2.41
C PRO A 242 17.63 16.32 -1.63
N SER A 243 16.62 15.51 -1.75
CA SER A 243 16.40 14.37 -0.85
C SER A 243 16.23 13.03 -1.54
N LEU A 244 16.11 12.96 -2.88
CA LEU A 244 15.98 11.69 -3.58
C LEU A 244 17.21 10.81 -3.37
N GLU A 245 16.95 9.61 -2.84
CA GLU A 245 17.94 8.56 -2.59
C GLU A 245 17.76 7.38 -3.55
N TYR A 246 16.52 7.12 -3.98
CA TYR A 246 16.16 5.98 -4.82
C TYR A 246 15.24 6.41 -5.94
N VAL A 247 15.58 6.11 -7.17
CA VAL A 247 14.77 6.41 -8.36
C VAL A 247 14.62 5.14 -9.18
N LEU A 248 13.38 4.63 -9.25
CA LEU A 248 13.03 3.45 -10.01
C LEU A 248 12.17 3.88 -11.19
N PHE A 249 12.50 3.42 -12.40
CA PHE A 249 11.75 3.75 -13.60
C PHE A 249 11.94 2.69 -14.67
N GLN A 250 11.06 2.64 -15.65
CA GLN A 250 11.23 1.72 -16.79
C GLN A 250 11.92 2.43 -17.96
N LYS A 251 11.29 3.47 -18.49
CA LYS A 251 11.76 4.15 -19.70
C LYS A 251 11.24 5.58 -19.74
N THR A 252 12.08 6.52 -20.18
CA THR A 252 11.69 7.88 -20.56
C THR A 252 11.79 8.08 -22.06
N ALA A 253 11.08 9.06 -22.61
CA ALA A 253 11.10 9.30 -24.04
C ALA A 253 12.47 9.78 -24.54
N ASP A 254 13.17 10.59 -23.74
CA ASP A 254 14.49 11.15 -24.07
C ASP A 254 15.65 10.19 -23.77
N MET A 255 15.41 9.07 -23.11
CA MET A 255 16.43 8.12 -22.69
C MET A 255 17.63 8.77 -21.97
N SER A 256 17.39 9.89 -21.26
CA SER A 256 18.43 10.64 -20.57
C SER A 256 18.47 10.37 -19.07
N LEU A 257 19.66 10.05 -18.56
CA LEU A 257 19.96 9.89 -17.13
C LEU A 257 20.74 11.09 -16.58
N ALA A 258 20.92 12.15 -17.36
CA ALA A 258 21.75 13.28 -16.98
C ALA A 258 21.31 13.91 -15.64
N ALA A 259 20.00 14.03 -15.41
CA ALA A 259 19.44 14.59 -14.18
C ALA A 259 19.83 13.80 -12.91
N LEU A 260 20.11 12.52 -13.03
CA LEU A 260 20.48 11.67 -11.89
C LEU A 260 21.85 12.02 -11.32
N ARG A 261 22.76 12.62 -12.14
CA ARG A 261 24.09 13.07 -11.69
C ARG A 261 24.03 14.25 -10.75
N ASP A 262 22.96 15.03 -10.83
CA ASP A 262 22.76 16.24 -10.04
C ASP A 262 22.00 15.96 -8.74
N LEU A 263 21.70 14.70 -8.44
CA LEU A 263 21.02 14.30 -7.21
C LEU A 263 22.02 14.08 -6.07
N PRO A 264 22.07 14.96 -5.05
CA PRO A 264 23.15 14.95 -4.05
C PRO A 264 23.11 13.76 -3.08
N ARG A 265 21.98 13.06 -3.01
CA ARG A 265 21.77 11.94 -2.08
C ARG A 265 21.49 10.60 -2.77
N LEU A 266 21.60 10.56 -4.08
CA LEU A 266 21.26 9.36 -4.84
C LEU A 266 22.12 8.17 -4.41
N ARG A 267 21.47 7.05 -4.08
CA ARG A 267 22.09 5.80 -3.64
C ARG A 267 21.86 4.66 -4.63
N ALA A 268 20.69 4.64 -5.25
CA ALA A 268 20.36 3.57 -6.16
C ALA A 268 19.43 4.03 -7.28
N VAL A 269 19.62 3.43 -8.44
CA VAL A 269 18.81 3.62 -9.63
C VAL A 269 18.37 2.25 -10.13
N GLY A 270 17.07 2.08 -10.29
CA GLY A 270 16.50 0.92 -10.96
C GLY A 270 15.88 1.34 -12.27
N GLY A 271 16.25 0.67 -13.36
CA GLY A 271 15.70 0.98 -14.67
C GLY A 271 15.70 -0.22 -15.59
N TYR A 272 14.90 -0.16 -16.65
CA TYR A 272 14.97 -1.13 -17.72
C TYR A 272 16.37 -1.09 -18.34
N ARG A 273 17.05 -2.23 -18.42
CA ARG A 273 18.36 -2.31 -19.05
C ARG A 273 18.23 -1.98 -20.53
N SER A 274 18.71 -0.82 -20.93
CA SER A 274 18.84 -0.43 -22.33
C SER A 274 20.24 0.13 -22.57
N ARG A 275 20.82 -0.22 -23.72
CA ARG A 275 22.09 0.38 -24.17
C ARG A 275 21.90 1.81 -24.68
N ASP A 276 20.66 2.25 -24.79
CA ASP A 276 20.31 3.55 -25.35
C ASP A 276 20.31 4.68 -24.31
N TRP A 277 20.55 4.36 -23.03
CA TRP A 277 20.62 5.37 -21.96
C TRP A 277 21.83 6.27 -22.12
N THR A 278 21.64 7.58 -21.96
CA THR A 278 22.70 8.59 -22.01
C THR A 278 22.67 9.47 -20.76
N PRO A 279 23.73 9.53 -19.93
CA PRO A 279 24.89 8.64 -19.96
C PRO A 279 24.53 7.18 -19.62
N ASP A 280 25.40 6.25 -19.97
CA ASP A 280 25.23 4.84 -19.62
C ASP A 280 25.18 4.64 -18.10
N LEU A 281 24.32 3.74 -17.61
CA LEU A 281 24.18 3.43 -16.18
C LEU A 281 25.48 3.01 -15.52
N SER A 282 26.39 2.35 -16.26
CA SER A 282 27.72 1.96 -15.77
C SER A 282 28.61 3.15 -15.40
N THR A 283 28.24 4.37 -15.80
CA THR A 283 28.97 5.61 -15.42
C THR A 283 28.59 6.13 -14.03
N PHE A 284 27.76 5.42 -13.29
CA PHE A 284 27.38 5.70 -11.92
C PHE A 284 27.95 4.62 -10.99
N PRO A 285 29.26 4.66 -10.65
CA PRO A 285 29.97 3.55 -10.01
C PRO A 285 29.51 3.23 -8.58
N ASP A 286 28.95 4.22 -7.91
CA ASP A 286 28.46 4.07 -6.53
C ASP A 286 26.97 3.72 -6.45
N LEU A 287 26.34 3.51 -7.60
CA LEU A 287 24.91 3.18 -7.65
C LEU A 287 24.69 1.68 -7.71
N VAL A 288 23.86 1.18 -6.82
CA VAL A 288 23.27 -0.14 -6.95
C VAL A 288 22.34 -0.12 -8.16
N THR A 289 22.79 -0.70 -9.27
CA THR A 289 21.90 -0.96 -10.40
C THR A 289 21.13 -2.23 -10.09
N PHE A 290 19.83 -2.13 -9.97
CA PHE A 290 18.98 -3.29 -9.73
C PHE A 290 18.98 -4.21 -10.96
N ALA A 291 19.93 -5.12 -10.94
CA ALA A 291 20.07 -6.14 -11.96
C ALA A 291 19.48 -7.49 -11.54
N GLU A 292 19.29 -7.69 -10.24
CA GLU A 292 18.78 -8.93 -9.64
C GLU A 292 17.75 -8.60 -8.57
N GLU A 293 16.62 -9.29 -8.59
CA GLU A 293 15.43 -9.04 -7.73
C GLU A 293 15.73 -9.15 -6.22
N ASP A 294 16.80 -9.82 -5.81
CA ASP A 294 17.06 -10.14 -4.40
C ASP A 294 17.64 -8.97 -3.57
N ASP A 295 18.36 -8.02 -4.17
CA ASP A 295 18.93 -6.88 -3.43
C ASP A 295 17.98 -5.71 -3.30
N VAL A 296 17.09 -5.53 -4.27
CA VAL A 296 16.03 -4.49 -4.24
C VAL A 296 15.11 -4.68 -3.05
N SER A 297 14.80 -5.93 -2.72
CA SER A 297 13.84 -6.26 -1.66
C SER A 297 14.33 -5.86 -0.26
N ARG A 298 15.66 -5.80 -0.03
CA ARG A 298 16.23 -5.46 1.29
C ARG A 298 16.24 -3.97 1.55
N ASP A 299 16.70 -3.17 0.59
CA ASP A 299 16.74 -1.71 0.74
C ASP A 299 15.37 -1.09 0.56
N TYR A 300 14.54 -1.68 -0.30
CA TYR A 300 13.12 -1.41 -0.40
C TYR A 300 12.38 -1.71 0.91
N ALA A 301 12.75 -2.77 1.63
CA ALA A 301 12.21 -3.07 2.96
C ALA A 301 12.72 -2.11 4.04
N VAL A 302 13.90 -1.54 3.89
CA VAL A 302 14.49 -0.54 4.81
C VAL A 302 13.87 0.83 4.61
N LEU A 303 13.57 1.24 3.40
CA LEU A 303 12.77 2.43 3.14
C LEU A 303 11.30 2.25 3.45
N ARG A 304 10.93 0.94 3.79
CA ARG A 304 9.71 0.49 4.13
C ARG A 304 8.77 0.97 3.57
N LEU A 305 9.01 0.82 2.58
CA LEU A 305 8.02 0.24 1.90
C LEU A 305 7.64 -0.93 2.68
N ARG A 306 6.91 -0.67 3.57
CA ARG A 306 6.09 -1.55 4.31
C ARG A 306 5.03 -2.08 3.38
N TYR A 307 5.42 -2.82 2.34
CA TYR A 307 4.55 -3.59 1.49
C TYR A 307 4.21 -4.91 2.12
#